data_0be8bee1fe346ff745ef5e850a369637
#
_entry.id   0be8bee1fe346ff745ef5e850a369637
#
_cell.length_a   1.000
_cell.length_b   1.000
_cell.length_c   1.000
_cell.angle_alpha   90.00
_cell.angle_beta   90.00
_cell.angle_gamma   90.00
#
_symmetry.space_group_name_H-M   'P 1'
#
loop_
_entity.id
_entity.type
_entity.pdbx_description
1 polymer ?
#
loop_
_entity_poly.entity_id
_entity_poly.type
_entity_poly.pdbx_seq_one_letter_code
_entity_poly.pdbx_strand_id
1 'polypeptide(L)'
;MTDVESNATGWSFAFLRTLVENGVTDIVVCPGSRSQSLALLAAEFADRELLTLHVVLDERAAGFLALGMSIESGRPAVVVTTSGSSVANLHPAVVEAFHQGTPLLLVTADRPESVRERGGGQTTFHVGMFSVAAKGTFDVPPAATPTDAERSGSTVALDALTTALRDRGPVHVNPQFIEPLSSNVPSNVFDTVVPGDLPEIVRESVIADVSAAVGVVVVAGLGAGARAEKWARDLGAPLFAEVASGAHFGPHLVTDYRTVAVNPEFADKVTTVVVVGRPTLARVIDPMCSRTGVDVIVVHVGEGVPYRPTDHARLVDDLVVTGDGDAVSREWAIPWARRSRMALDDRASEPAADVAGSLVEDHASRADFARREMEIQREPVTSEMLVRSVWDATWPHDRLVFGASSLIRVADSTVPGKPIRVHSNRGLAGIDGNIATAQGIAVASRQPGNPVGVTRLVIGDLAAAYDATSLALLTGPIQIIVGNNNGGRIFEGLEVAATANPEHFEAVVLTPQDVNFDGLAAAYGIPYRRVETRGQLTSALTETAEPILVEVVLRNG
;
A
#
# COMPACT_ATOMS: atom_id res chain seq x y z
N MET A 1 32.62 25.58 27.81
CA MET A 1 31.42 25.94 27.04
C MET A 1 30.25 25.79 28.01
N THR A 2 29.53 26.86 28.33
CA THR A 2 28.37 26.83 29.19
C THR A 2 27.29 25.98 28.51
N ASP A 3 26.81 24.94 29.21
CA ASP A 3 25.67 24.16 28.76
C ASP A 3 24.43 25.08 28.65
N VAL A 4 24.20 25.59 27.46
CA VAL A 4 22.97 26.35 27.17
C VAL A 4 21.89 25.33 26.87
N GLU A 5 20.91 25.22 27.76
CA GLU A 5 19.76 24.37 27.52
C GLU A 5 18.98 24.85 26.27
N SER A 6 18.67 23.90 25.38
CA SER A 6 17.88 24.15 24.18
C SER A 6 16.42 23.77 24.41
N ASN A 7 15.52 24.74 24.34
CA ASN A 7 14.06 24.46 24.39
C ASN A 7 13.63 23.57 23.22
N ALA A 8 14.31 23.63 22.07
CA ALA A 8 14.06 22.73 20.95
C ALA A 8 14.39 21.26 21.31
N THR A 9 15.48 21.02 22.07
CA THR A 9 15.81 19.69 22.59
C THR A 9 14.81 19.19 23.60
N GLY A 10 14.41 20.04 24.57
CA GLY A 10 13.40 19.67 25.59
C GLY A 10 12.05 19.32 24.96
N TRP A 11 11.61 20.13 24.00
CA TRP A 11 10.38 19.85 23.23
C TRP A 11 10.48 18.53 22.46
N SER A 12 11.57 18.33 21.73
CA SER A 12 11.78 17.13 20.90
C SER A 12 11.87 15.86 21.73
N PHE A 13 12.53 15.93 22.91
CA PHE A 13 12.59 14.79 23.82
C PHE A 13 11.21 14.43 24.37
N ALA A 14 10.45 15.40 24.85
CA ALA A 14 9.11 15.16 25.38
C ALA A 14 8.14 14.63 24.31
N PHE A 15 8.25 15.16 23.08
CA PHE A 15 7.47 14.71 21.93
C PHE A 15 7.76 13.24 21.59
N LEU A 16 9.04 12.88 21.40
CA LEU A 16 9.43 11.51 21.06
C LEU A 16 9.13 10.53 22.19
N ARG A 17 9.42 10.89 23.44
CA ARG A 17 9.08 10.10 24.60
C ARG A 17 7.59 9.76 24.62
N THR A 18 6.73 10.77 24.49
CA THR A 18 5.28 10.58 24.52
C THR A 18 4.80 9.68 23.38
N LEU A 19 5.37 9.80 22.17
CA LEU A 19 5.04 8.92 21.07
C LEU A 19 5.44 7.46 21.35
N VAL A 20 6.64 7.21 21.87
CA VAL A 20 7.11 5.88 22.24
C VAL A 20 6.28 5.27 23.37
N GLU A 21 5.98 6.02 24.41
CA GLU A 21 5.12 5.61 25.52
C GLU A 21 3.68 5.29 25.08
N ASN A 22 3.26 5.79 23.91
CA ASN A 22 1.97 5.54 23.30
C ASN A 22 2.06 4.68 22.00
N GLY A 23 3.05 3.83 21.90
CA GLY A 23 3.10 2.72 20.93
C GLY A 23 3.59 3.06 19.53
N VAL A 24 4.19 4.22 19.31
CA VAL A 24 4.93 4.51 18.06
C VAL A 24 6.28 3.78 18.11
N THR A 25 6.57 3.01 17.06
CA THR A 25 7.76 2.15 16.98
C THR A 25 8.76 2.60 15.93
N ASP A 26 8.35 3.38 14.93
CA ASP A 26 9.16 3.71 13.77
C ASP A 26 9.17 5.21 13.48
N ILE A 27 10.37 5.74 13.23
CA ILE A 27 10.57 7.12 12.82
C ILE A 27 11.48 7.20 11.59
N VAL A 28 11.03 7.94 10.58
CA VAL A 28 11.79 8.25 9.37
C VAL A 28 12.31 9.68 9.47
N VAL A 29 13.60 9.88 9.36
CA VAL A 29 14.24 11.19 9.46
C VAL A 29 14.91 11.55 8.17
N CYS A 30 14.53 12.73 7.62
CA CYS A 30 15.27 13.36 6.52
C CYS A 30 16.24 14.39 7.09
N PRO A 31 17.54 14.34 6.71
CA PRO A 31 18.56 15.23 7.26
C PRO A 31 18.26 16.70 7.03
N GLY A 32 18.48 17.54 8.06
CA GLY A 32 18.37 18.99 7.92
C GLY A 32 18.69 19.74 9.21
N SER A 33 19.15 20.98 9.09
CA SER A 33 19.60 21.75 10.25
C SER A 33 18.49 22.09 11.23
N ARG A 34 17.30 22.49 10.73
CA ARG A 34 16.20 22.93 11.61
C ARG A 34 15.59 21.79 12.40
N SER A 35 15.64 20.56 11.89
CA SER A 35 15.15 19.34 12.54
C SER A 35 16.20 18.61 13.38
N GLN A 36 17.39 19.19 13.59
CA GLN A 36 18.53 18.47 14.21
C GLN A 36 18.23 17.97 15.63
N SER A 37 17.44 18.68 16.45
CA SER A 37 17.06 18.19 17.79
C SER A 37 16.24 16.90 17.72
N LEU A 38 15.26 16.84 16.83
CA LEU A 38 14.46 15.63 16.58
C LEU A 38 15.34 14.48 16.04
N ALA A 39 16.23 14.78 15.07
CA ALA A 39 17.08 13.78 14.44
C ALA A 39 18.09 13.17 15.41
N LEU A 40 18.78 14.00 16.20
CA LEU A 40 19.75 13.54 17.19
C LEU A 40 19.09 12.72 18.31
N LEU A 41 17.95 13.18 18.80
CA LEU A 41 17.20 12.43 19.82
C LEU A 41 16.63 11.13 19.26
N ALA A 42 16.12 11.10 18.03
CA ALA A 42 15.69 9.87 17.40
C ALA A 42 16.81 8.83 17.34
N ALA A 43 18.05 9.25 17.06
CA ALA A 43 19.23 8.38 17.11
C ALA A 43 19.50 7.88 18.55
N GLU A 44 19.42 8.74 19.56
CA GLU A 44 19.58 8.37 20.97
C GLU A 44 18.51 7.38 21.46
N PHE A 45 17.25 7.55 20.99
CA PHE A 45 16.17 6.59 21.27
C PHE A 45 16.41 5.25 20.58
N ALA A 46 16.92 5.27 19.34
CA ALA A 46 17.23 4.06 18.58
C ALA A 46 18.41 3.28 19.17
N ASP A 47 19.47 3.96 19.62
CA ASP A 47 20.61 3.32 20.29
C ASP A 47 20.21 2.59 21.58
N ARG A 48 19.07 2.95 22.15
CA ARG A 48 18.48 2.30 23.35
C ARG A 48 17.35 1.33 23.03
N GLU A 49 17.17 1.01 21.76
CA GLU A 49 16.10 0.10 21.28
C GLU A 49 14.68 0.53 21.67
N LEU A 50 14.46 1.84 21.92
CA LEU A 50 13.17 2.40 22.28
C LEU A 50 12.28 2.65 21.04
N LEU A 51 12.89 2.85 19.87
CA LEU A 51 12.24 2.94 18.56
C LEU A 51 13.22 2.51 17.46
N THR A 52 12.71 2.33 16.24
CA THR A 52 13.52 2.08 15.04
C THR A 52 13.66 3.36 14.23
N LEU A 53 14.92 3.77 13.96
CA LEU A 53 15.24 4.94 13.17
C LEU A 53 15.56 4.55 11.72
N HIS A 54 14.94 5.24 10.77
CA HIS A 54 15.20 5.15 9.34
C HIS A 54 15.68 6.52 8.83
N VAL A 55 16.90 6.59 8.31
CA VAL A 55 17.44 7.83 7.74
C VAL A 55 17.31 7.80 6.22
N VAL A 56 16.60 8.78 5.65
CA VAL A 56 16.23 8.84 4.24
C VAL A 56 16.57 10.22 3.67
N LEU A 57 17.26 10.25 2.52
CA LEU A 57 17.66 11.51 1.90
C LEU A 57 16.54 12.18 1.11
N ASP A 58 15.74 11.38 0.36
CA ASP A 58 14.63 11.84 -0.47
C ASP A 58 13.33 11.87 0.37
N GLU A 59 12.81 13.07 0.65
CA GLU A 59 11.64 13.25 1.51
C GLU A 59 10.36 12.63 0.90
N ARG A 60 10.25 12.59 -0.42
CA ARG A 60 9.14 11.91 -1.08
C ARG A 60 9.18 10.41 -0.79
N ALA A 61 10.33 9.80 -0.96
CA ALA A 61 10.54 8.39 -0.65
C ALA A 61 10.35 8.11 0.86
N ALA A 62 10.79 9.03 1.74
CA ALA A 62 10.57 8.95 3.18
C ALA A 62 9.09 8.91 3.55
N GLY A 63 8.28 9.76 2.94
CA GLY A 63 6.82 9.78 3.14
C GLY A 63 6.16 8.46 2.76
N PHE A 64 6.52 7.88 1.61
CA PHE A 64 5.99 6.60 1.15
C PHE A 64 6.55 5.39 1.92
N LEU A 65 7.79 5.45 2.40
CA LEU A 65 8.35 4.44 3.31
C LEU A 65 7.51 4.37 4.61
N ALA A 66 7.26 5.52 5.22
CA ALA A 66 6.44 5.62 6.43
C ALA A 66 4.99 5.18 6.16
N LEU A 67 4.43 5.52 5.00
CA LEU A 67 3.11 5.04 4.57
C LEU A 67 3.07 3.50 4.53
N GLY A 68 4.06 2.87 3.91
CA GLY A 68 4.17 1.40 3.86
C GLY A 68 4.27 0.75 5.23
N MET A 69 5.05 1.35 6.13
CA MET A 69 5.16 0.90 7.53
C MET A 69 3.80 0.98 8.23
N SER A 70 3.09 2.10 8.09
CA SER A 70 1.79 2.28 8.73
C SER A 70 0.73 1.34 8.17
N ILE A 71 0.74 1.06 6.86
CA ILE A 71 -0.19 0.11 6.21
C ILE A 71 -0.03 -1.31 6.78
N GLU A 72 1.21 -1.78 6.91
CA GLU A 72 1.47 -3.16 7.35
C GLU A 72 1.32 -3.32 8.86
N SER A 73 1.82 -2.37 9.67
CA SER A 73 1.78 -2.45 11.13
C SER A 73 0.43 -2.04 11.73
N GLY A 74 -0.34 -1.20 11.02
CA GLY A 74 -1.52 -0.53 11.58
C GLY A 74 -1.17 0.57 12.59
N ARG A 75 0.11 0.88 12.80
CA ARG A 75 0.63 1.91 13.72
C ARG A 75 1.04 3.15 12.94
N PRO A 76 0.79 4.37 13.41
CA PRO A 76 1.30 5.57 12.76
C PRO A 76 2.83 5.59 12.75
N ALA A 77 3.44 5.68 11.57
CA ALA A 77 4.85 6.02 11.43
C ALA A 77 5.04 7.54 11.44
N VAL A 78 6.20 7.98 11.89
CA VAL A 78 6.56 9.41 11.99
C VAL A 78 7.55 9.77 10.91
N VAL A 79 7.32 10.86 10.18
CA VAL A 79 8.28 11.43 9.23
C VAL A 79 8.73 12.79 9.72
N VAL A 80 10.04 12.96 9.87
CA VAL A 80 10.65 14.22 10.30
C VAL A 80 11.42 14.85 9.14
N THR A 81 11.11 16.11 8.82
CA THR A 81 11.82 16.89 7.82
C THR A 81 12.25 18.26 8.36
N THR A 82 13.21 18.87 7.68
CA THR A 82 13.56 20.27 7.88
C THR A 82 12.58 21.20 7.16
N SER A 83 12.82 22.51 7.19
CA SER A 83 11.96 23.51 6.56
C SER A 83 12.21 23.64 5.05
N GLY A 84 11.29 24.29 4.36
CA GLY A 84 11.40 24.63 2.95
C GLY A 84 10.79 23.56 2.03
N SER A 85 11.47 23.25 0.93
CA SER A 85 10.99 22.30 -0.09
C SER A 85 10.82 20.87 0.42
N SER A 86 11.55 20.48 1.47
CA SER A 86 11.41 19.17 2.12
C SER A 86 9.96 18.86 2.53
N VAL A 87 9.24 19.88 3.00
CA VAL A 87 7.83 19.72 3.39
C VAL A 87 6.96 19.46 2.17
N ALA A 88 7.18 20.17 1.07
CA ALA A 88 6.42 20.00 -0.17
C ALA A 88 6.63 18.61 -0.79
N ASN A 89 7.81 18.01 -0.65
CA ASN A 89 8.12 16.68 -1.14
C ASN A 89 7.32 15.57 -0.45
N LEU A 90 6.78 15.80 0.74
CA LEU A 90 5.91 14.85 1.44
C LEU A 90 4.49 14.79 0.84
N HIS A 91 4.07 15.79 0.08
CA HIS A 91 2.68 15.95 -0.38
C HIS A 91 2.10 14.72 -1.09
N PRO A 92 2.81 14.06 -2.02
CA PRO A 92 2.29 12.86 -2.68
C PRO A 92 1.93 11.72 -1.70
N ALA A 93 2.78 11.45 -0.72
CA ALA A 93 2.52 10.44 0.30
C ALA A 93 1.35 10.84 1.23
N VAL A 94 1.24 12.13 1.54
CA VAL A 94 0.15 12.66 2.39
C VAL A 94 -1.21 12.48 1.73
N VAL A 95 -1.34 12.83 0.44
CA VAL A 95 -2.62 12.66 -0.26
C VAL A 95 -2.97 11.18 -0.46
N GLU A 96 -1.99 10.33 -0.70
CA GLU A 96 -2.21 8.87 -0.76
C GLU A 96 -2.67 8.34 0.60
N ALA A 97 -2.00 8.70 1.72
CA ALA A 97 -2.38 8.34 3.08
C ALA A 97 -3.80 8.79 3.45
N PHE A 98 -4.16 10.02 3.06
CA PHE A 98 -5.50 10.56 3.25
C PHE A 98 -6.58 9.71 2.57
N HIS A 99 -6.38 9.37 1.29
CA HIS A 99 -7.35 8.59 0.53
C HIS A 99 -7.41 7.12 0.92
N GLN A 100 -6.31 6.56 1.47
CA GLN A 100 -6.30 5.21 2.03
C GLN A 100 -6.84 5.13 3.46
N GLY A 101 -6.96 6.27 4.15
CA GLY A 101 -7.30 6.29 5.57
C GLY A 101 -6.17 5.72 6.45
N THR A 102 -4.91 5.99 6.08
CA THR A 102 -3.72 5.49 6.77
C THR A 102 -3.17 6.55 7.73
N PRO A 103 -3.06 6.28 9.04
CA PRO A 103 -2.52 7.23 10.00
C PRO A 103 -1.02 7.46 9.75
N LEU A 104 -0.61 8.74 9.71
CA LEU A 104 0.77 9.16 9.48
C LEU A 104 1.05 10.45 10.23
N LEU A 105 2.20 10.59 10.89
CA LEU A 105 2.61 11.81 11.56
C LEU A 105 3.72 12.51 10.79
N LEU A 106 3.46 13.73 10.34
CA LEU A 106 4.39 14.56 9.57
C LEU A 106 4.91 15.67 10.47
N VAL A 107 6.18 15.61 10.85
CA VAL A 107 6.83 16.57 11.74
C VAL A 107 7.81 17.42 10.95
N THR A 108 7.42 18.65 10.66
CA THR A 108 8.16 19.56 9.78
C THR A 108 8.72 20.74 10.57
N ALA A 109 9.99 20.63 10.94
CA ALA A 109 10.64 21.64 11.75
C ALA A 109 10.75 22.98 11.00
N ASP A 110 10.30 24.06 11.63
CA ASP A 110 10.19 25.37 11.01
C ASP A 110 10.90 26.48 11.81
N ARG A 111 10.99 27.64 11.18
CA ARG A 111 11.39 28.89 11.82
C ARG A 111 10.19 29.58 12.46
N PRO A 112 10.43 30.44 13.49
CA PRO A 112 9.38 31.24 14.09
C PRO A 112 8.60 32.06 13.05
N GLU A 113 7.32 32.27 13.30
CA GLU A 113 6.41 33.04 12.44
C GLU A 113 7.01 34.39 12.05
N SER A 114 7.60 35.11 13.01
CA SER A 114 8.25 36.41 12.79
C SER A 114 9.42 36.36 11.78
N VAL A 115 10.03 35.20 11.57
CA VAL A 115 11.08 34.98 10.54
C VAL A 115 10.44 34.62 9.21
N ARG A 116 9.38 33.82 9.22
CA ARG A 116 8.60 33.44 8.03
C ARG A 116 8.01 34.67 7.35
N GLU A 117 7.35 35.55 8.11
CA GLU A 117 6.71 36.78 7.62
C GLU A 117 7.69 37.74 6.94
N ARG A 118 8.95 37.71 7.35
CA ARG A 118 10.03 38.54 6.77
C ARG A 118 10.72 37.89 5.58
N GLY A 119 10.28 36.73 5.13
CA GLY A 119 10.90 36.01 4.03
C GLY A 119 12.31 35.49 4.37
N GLY A 120 12.52 35.03 5.61
CA GLY A 120 13.78 34.45 6.05
C GLY A 120 14.23 33.28 5.15
N GLY A 121 15.54 33.05 5.08
CA GLY A 121 16.07 31.97 4.22
C GLY A 121 15.46 30.61 4.53
N GLN A 122 15.08 29.85 3.51
CA GLN A 122 14.48 28.49 3.58
C GLN A 122 13.14 28.49 4.38
N THR A 123 12.34 29.54 4.25
CA THR A 123 10.96 29.61 4.78
C THR A 123 9.95 29.47 3.65
N THR A 124 8.80 28.88 3.95
CA THR A 124 7.65 28.78 3.05
C THR A 124 6.36 28.61 3.87
N PHE A 125 5.24 28.41 3.19
CA PHE A 125 3.93 28.17 3.79
C PHE A 125 3.78 26.72 4.24
N HIS A 126 4.42 26.30 5.34
CA HIS A 126 4.26 24.96 5.88
C HIS A 126 2.83 24.72 6.34
N VAL A 127 2.32 25.65 7.17
CA VAL A 127 0.94 25.61 7.66
C VAL A 127 -0.02 25.73 6.48
N GLY A 128 -0.92 24.76 6.35
CA GLY A 128 -1.87 24.69 5.25
C GLY A 128 -1.32 24.09 3.95
N MET A 129 -0.03 23.73 3.87
CA MET A 129 0.54 23.11 2.67
C MET A 129 -0.17 21.80 2.27
N PHE A 130 -0.59 21.00 3.26
CA PHE A 130 -1.33 19.76 3.01
C PHE A 130 -2.85 19.97 2.96
N SER A 131 -3.32 21.19 3.26
CA SER A 131 -4.74 21.57 3.18
C SER A 131 -5.67 20.52 3.81
N VAL A 132 -6.70 20.11 3.08
CA VAL A 132 -7.68 19.10 3.53
C VAL A 132 -7.12 17.68 3.63
N ALA A 133 -5.95 17.41 3.07
CA ALA A 133 -5.32 16.10 3.15
C ALA A 133 -4.69 15.81 4.53
N ALA A 134 -4.46 16.84 5.37
CA ALA A 134 -4.08 16.63 6.76
C ALA A 134 -5.34 16.68 7.64
N LYS A 135 -5.56 15.65 8.47
CA LYS A 135 -6.69 15.56 9.42
C LYS A 135 -6.59 16.55 10.58
N GLY A 136 -5.38 17.01 10.86
CA GLY A 136 -5.06 18.06 11.81
C GLY A 136 -3.75 18.74 11.45
N THR A 137 -3.63 20.02 11.78
CA THR A 137 -2.38 20.78 11.65
C THR A 137 -2.11 21.51 12.95
N PHE A 138 -0.95 21.22 13.54
CA PHE A 138 -0.47 21.82 14.78
C PHE A 138 0.72 22.73 14.46
N ASP A 139 0.50 24.05 14.35
CA ASP A 139 1.58 25.03 14.26
C ASP A 139 2.01 25.42 15.68
N VAL A 140 3.18 24.94 16.09
CA VAL A 140 3.63 24.99 17.48
C VAL A 140 4.64 26.12 17.66
N PRO A 141 4.28 27.22 18.35
CA PRO A 141 5.20 28.34 18.57
C PRO A 141 6.40 27.91 19.43
N PRO A 142 7.52 28.64 19.36
CA PRO A 142 8.68 28.35 20.18
C PRO A 142 8.33 28.45 21.67
N ALA A 143 8.76 27.47 22.46
CA ALA A 143 8.56 27.47 23.90
C ALA A 143 9.40 28.58 24.58
N ALA A 144 8.81 29.29 25.55
CA ALA A 144 9.49 30.33 26.27
C ALA A 144 10.43 29.80 27.37
N THR A 145 10.06 28.67 27.99
CA THR A 145 10.84 28.04 29.07
C THR A 145 11.01 26.52 28.79
N PRO A 146 12.00 25.87 29.44
CA PRO A 146 12.15 24.42 29.37
C PRO A 146 10.88 23.64 29.78
N THR A 147 10.20 24.06 30.84
CA THR A 147 8.95 23.44 31.29
C THR A 147 7.82 23.60 30.27
N ASP A 148 7.75 24.73 29.58
CA ASP A 148 6.76 24.94 28.50
C ASP A 148 7.11 24.06 27.30
N ALA A 149 8.39 23.87 27.00
CA ALA A 149 8.84 22.99 25.93
C ALA A 149 8.40 21.53 26.18
N GLU A 150 8.70 21.00 27.37
CA GLU A 150 8.30 19.64 27.74
C GLU A 150 6.78 19.45 27.70
N ARG A 151 6.03 20.36 28.32
CA ARG A 151 4.58 20.28 28.34
C ARG A 151 3.99 20.33 26.92
N SER A 152 4.44 21.29 26.11
CA SER A 152 3.98 21.44 24.72
C SER A 152 4.32 20.22 23.88
N GLY A 153 5.56 19.70 23.98
CA GLY A 153 5.99 18.51 23.25
C GLY A 153 5.11 17.30 23.55
N SER A 154 4.85 17.02 24.84
CA SER A 154 4.00 15.90 25.25
C SER A 154 2.54 16.08 24.82
N THR A 155 1.97 17.27 25.00
CA THR A 155 0.57 17.53 24.61
C THR A 155 0.38 17.39 23.11
N VAL A 156 1.24 18.00 22.31
CA VAL A 156 1.14 17.95 20.83
C VAL A 156 1.35 16.52 20.32
N ALA A 157 2.26 15.75 20.91
CA ALA A 157 2.48 14.36 20.54
C ALA A 157 1.21 13.51 20.73
N LEU A 158 0.57 13.63 21.89
CA LEU A 158 -0.63 12.86 22.21
C LEU A 158 -1.83 13.31 21.36
N ASP A 159 -2.03 14.61 21.18
CA ASP A 159 -3.13 15.16 20.38
C ASP A 159 -2.99 14.78 18.89
N ALA A 160 -1.76 14.88 18.34
CA ALA A 160 -1.49 14.50 16.95
C ALA A 160 -1.68 13.00 16.73
N LEU A 161 -1.16 12.16 17.63
CA LEU A 161 -1.31 10.70 17.57
C LEU A 161 -2.78 10.30 17.67
N THR A 162 -3.50 10.85 18.65
CA THR A 162 -4.93 10.55 18.85
C THR A 162 -5.76 10.99 17.65
N THR A 163 -5.46 12.16 17.06
CA THR A 163 -6.12 12.65 15.84
C THR A 163 -5.84 11.74 14.66
N ALA A 164 -4.59 11.34 14.44
CA ALA A 164 -4.23 10.44 13.34
C ALA A 164 -4.94 9.08 13.44
N LEU A 165 -5.04 8.54 14.65
CA LEU A 165 -5.72 7.26 14.91
C LEU A 165 -7.25 7.41 14.81
N ARG A 166 -7.84 8.46 15.43
CA ARG A 166 -9.28 8.70 15.43
C ARG A 166 -9.80 8.94 14.03
N ASP A 167 -9.15 9.85 13.28
CA ASP A 167 -9.62 10.32 11.98
C ASP A 167 -8.99 9.53 10.82
N ARG A 168 -8.21 8.49 11.13
CA ARG A 168 -7.54 7.58 10.18
C ARG A 168 -6.94 8.32 9.00
N GLY A 169 -5.87 9.05 9.27
CA GLY A 169 -5.20 9.80 8.20
C GLY A 169 -3.99 10.57 8.69
N PRO A 170 -3.33 11.29 7.78
CA PRO A 170 -2.13 12.04 8.11
C PRO A 170 -2.43 13.26 8.97
N VAL A 171 -1.52 13.53 9.91
CA VAL A 171 -1.55 14.72 10.77
C VAL A 171 -0.23 15.46 10.63
N HIS A 172 -0.31 16.78 10.52
CA HIS A 172 0.83 17.67 10.37
C HIS A 172 1.15 18.38 11.68
N VAL A 173 2.40 18.24 12.13
CA VAL A 173 2.98 18.97 13.27
C VAL A 173 4.11 19.83 12.75
N ASN A 174 3.99 21.16 12.95
CA ASN A 174 4.97 22.15 12.49
C ASN A 174 5.62 22.86 13.69
N PRO A 175 6.61 22.24 14.36
CA PRO A 175 7.28 22.87 15.49
C PRO A 175 8.22 23.98 15.02
N GLN A 176 8.06 25.15 15.62
CA GLN A 176 8.90 26.31 15.38
C GLN A 176 10.08 26.31 16.38
N PHE A 177 11.29 26.20 15.87
CA PHE A 177 12.49 26.16 16.71
C PHE A 177 13.33 27.44 16.61
N ILE A 178 13.80 27.91 17.77
CA ILE A 178 14.77 29.00 17.91
C ILE A 178 16.13 28.43 18.35
N GLU A 179 17.19 29.06 17.93
CA GLU A 179 18.56 28.70 18.34
C GLU A 179 18.79 29.01 19.84
N PRO A 180 19.53 28.12 20.55
CA PRO A 180 20.24 26.95 20.06
C PRO A 180 19.29 25.80 19.71
N LEU A 181 19.54 25.14 18.54
CA LEU A 181 18.65 24.09 18.01
C LEU A 181 18.85 22.73 18.70
N SER A 182 19.98 22.50 19.36
CA SER A 182 20.26 21.27 20.08
C SER A 182 21.14 21.52 21.30
N SER A 183 20.97 20.68 22.31
CA SER A 183 21.81 20.58 23.50
C SER A 183 21.93 19.12 23.94
N ASN A 184 22.88 18.82 24.82
CA ASN A 184 22.99 17.47 25.39
C ASN A 184 21.79 17.17 26.28
N VAL A 185 21.37 15.91 26.26
CA VAL A 185 20.35 15.36 27.18
C VAL A 185 21.04 14.37 28.11
N PRO A 186 20.85 14.47 29.43
CA PRO A 186 21.42 13.52 30.37
C PRO A 186 20.93 12.08 30.08
N SER A 187 21.84 11.12 30.04
CA SER A 187 21.51 9.72 29.68
C SER A 187 20.47 9.08 30.59
N ASN A 188 20.44 9.46 31.85
CA ASN A 188 19.51 8.91 32.85
C ASN A 188 18.03 9.27 32.63
N VAL A 189 17.72 10.30 31.84
CA VAL A 189 16.32 10.65 31.53
C VAL A 189 15.65 9.61 30.61
N PHE A 190 16.44 8.92 29.80
CA PHE A 190 15.95 7.84 28.94
C PHE A 190 15.58 6.57 29.72
N ASP A 191 16.18 6.35 30.91
CA ASP A 191 15.90 5.18 31.75
C ASP A 191 14.44 5.12 32.25
N THR A 192 13.73 6.26 32.17
CA THR A 192 12.33 6.38 32.56
C THR A 192 11.35 6.15 31.41
N VAL A 193 11.83 6.06 30.18
CA VAL A 193 10.99 5.88 28.99
C VAL A 193 10.64 4.40 28.85
N VAL A 194 9.35 4.10 28.83
CA VAL A 194 8.84 2.75 28.69
C VAL A 194 7.95 2.68 27.45
N PRO A 195 8.33 1.89 26.42
CA PRO A 195 7.47 1.70 25.27
C PRO A 195 6.09 1.17 25.67
N GLY A 196 5.03 1.79 25.15
CA GLY A 196 3.64 1.46 25.45
C GLY A 196 2.88 0.92 24.25
N ASP A 197 1.57 0.83 24.42
CA ASP A 197 0.64 0.48 23.37
C ASP A 197 -0.11 1.71 22.86
N LEU A 198 -0.68 1.59 21.64
CA LEU A 198 -1.51 2.65 21.06
C LEU A 198 -2.73 2.92 21.94
N PRO A 199 -3.15 4.20 22.08
CA PRO A 199 -4.36 4.54 22.79
C PRO A 199 -5.59 3.92 22.12
N GLU A 200 -6.49 3.41 22.94
CA GLU A 200 -7.78 2.91 22.46
C GLU A 200 -8.67 4.08 22.00
N ILE A 201 -9.12 4.02 20.77
CA ILE A 201 -10.01 5.02 20.18
C ILE A 201 -11.44 4.50 20.16
N VAL A 202 -12.26 5.01 21.04
CA VAL A 202 -13.70 4.73 21.06
C VAL A 202 -14.39 5.55 19.98
N ARG A 203 -15.19 4.88 19.13
CA ARG A 203 -16.00 5.50 18.07
C ARG A 203 -17.44 5.06 18.19
N GLU A 204 -18.34 5.96 17.90
CA GLU A 204 -19.73 5.59 17.64
C GLU A 204 -19.80 4.94 16.25
N SER A 205 -20.38 3.75 16.20
CA SER A 205 -20.48 2.97 14.95
C SER A 205 -21.90 2.97 14.44
N VAL A 206 -22.09 3.33 13.18
CA VAL A 206 -23.34 3.14 12.45
C VAL A 206 -23.38 1.71 11.92
N ILE A 207 -24.38 0.94 12.33
CA ILE A 207 -24.51 -0.48 11.99
C ILE A 207 -25.75 -0.67 11.10
N ALA A 208 -25.62 -1.52 10.06
CA ALA A 208 -26.76 -1.94 9.26
C ALA A 208 -27.06 -3.44 9.47
N ASP A 209 -28.34 -3.76 9.55
CA ASP A 209 -28.81 -5.16 9.48
C ASP A 209 -28.96 -5.56 8.01
N VAL A 210 -28.37 -6.71 7.65
CA VAL A 210 -28.49 -7.31 6.32
C VAL A 210 -28.88 -8.77 6.46
N SER A 211 -29.99 -9.15 5.83
CA SER A 211 -30.43 -10.54 5.84
C SER A 211 -29.86 -11.33 4.66
N ALA A 212 -29.45 -12.56 4.93
CA ALA A 212 -29.08 -13.52 3.90
C ALA A 212 -30.25 -13.75 2.93
N ALA A 213 -30.05 -13.47 1.64
CA ALA A 213 -31.07 -13.61 0.61
C ALA A 213 -30.43 -13.76 -0.78
N VAL A 214 -31.16 -14.42 -1.70
CA VAL A 214 -30.83 -14.39 -3.13
C VAL A 214 -30.91 -12.94 -3.62
N GLY A 215 -29.90 -12.50 -4.36
CA GLY A 215 -29.81 -11.12 -4.84
C GLY A 215 -28.87 -10.21 -4.02
N VAL A 216 -28.36 -10.67 -2.88
CA VAL A 216 -27.31 -9.96 -2.14
C VAL A 216 -25.94 -10.25 -2.78
N VAL A 217 -25.13 -9.23 -2.98
CA VAL A 217 -23.74 -9.32 -3.48
C VAL A 217 -22.82 -8.56 -2.56
N VAL A 218 -21.67 -9.13 -2.22
CA VAL A 218 -20.61 -8.44 -1.47
C VAL A 218 -19.49 -8.05 -2.42
N VAL A 219 -19.15 -6.77 -2.43
CA VAL A 219 -18.01 -6.19 -3.18
C VAL A 219 -16.93 -5.79 -2.19
N ALA A 220 -15.71 -6.26 -2.38
CA ALA A 220 -14.58 -5.94 -1.53
C ALA A 220 -13.52 -5.15 -2.32
N GLY A 221 -13.32 -3.89 -1.94
CA GLY A 221 -12.29 -3.00 -2.47
C GLY A 221 -11.16 -2.76 -1.48
N LEU A 222 -10.37 -1.70 -1.71
CA LEU A 222 -9.27 -1.30 -0.84
C LEU A 222 -9.72 -1.18 0.62
N GLY A 223 -8.97 -1.79 1.53
CA GLY A 223 -9.21 -1.75 2.97
C GLY A 223 -10.31 -2.71 3.48
N ALA A 224 -10.97 -3.48 2.61
CA ALA A 224 -12.04 -4.39 3.02
C ALA A 224 -11.58 -5.43 4.05
N GLY A 225 -10.40 -6.04 3.83
CA GLY A 225 -9.88 -7.06 4.72
C GLY A 225 -10.72 -8.36 4.73
N ALA A 226 -10.28 -9.33 5.50
CA ALA A 226 -10.89 -10.65 5.59
C ALA A 226 -12.37 -10.65 6.06
N ARG A 227 -12.81 -9.56 6.71
CA ARG A 227 -14.21 -9.44 7.16
C ARG A 227 -15.21 -9.45 6.00
N ALA A 228 -14.83 -8.95 4.81
CA ALA A 228 -15.70 -8.97 3.65
C ALA A 228 -15.95 -10.39 3.15
N GLU A 229 -14.94 -11.27 3.18
CA GLU A 229 -15.10 -12.69 2.88
C GLU A 229 -16.02 -13.37 3.91
N LYS A 230 -15.83 -13.07 5.19
CA LYS A 230 -16.69 -13.59 6.26
C LYS A 230 -18.15 -13.19 6.05
N TRP A 231 -18.42 -11.90 5.78
CA TRP A 231 -19.79 -11.44 5.52
C TRP A 231 -20.38 -12.06 4.26
N ALA A 232 -19.59 -12.25 3.19
CA ALA A 232 -20.07 -12.94 2.00
C ALA A 232 -20.52 -14.37 2.31
N ARG A 233 -19.79 -15.10 3.16
CA ARG A 233 -20.20 -16.42 3.64
C ARG A 233 -21.44 -16.37 4.51
N ASP A 234 -21.45 -15.51 5.50
CA ASP A 234 -22.56 -15.38 6.44
C ASP A 234 -23.87 -14.97 5.73
N LEU A 235 -23.78 -14.17 4.66
CA LEU A 235 -24.90 -13.77 3.81
C LEU A 235 -25.26 -14.79 2.73
N GLY A 236 -24.43 -15.80 2.48
CA GLY A 236 -24.59 -16.70 1.34
C GLY A 236 -24.42 -15.99 -0.01
N ALA A 237 -23.72 -14.86 -0.04
CA ALA A 237 -23.60 -13.95 -1.17
C ALA A 237 -22.35 -14.22 -2.02
N PRO A 238 -22.41 -14.06 -3.36
CA PRO A 238 -21.21 -13.98 -4.19
C PRO A 238 -20.30 -12.85 -3.72
N LEU A 239 -18.98 -13.12 -3.71
CA LEU A 239 -17.95 -12.17 -3.34
C LEU A 239 -17.20 -11.67 -4.58
N PHE A 240 -17.30 -10.37 -4.85
CA PHE A 240 -16.54 -9.65 -5.87
C PHE A 240 -15.38 -8.92 -5.19
N ALA A 241 -14.26 -9.60 -5.04
CA ALA A 241 -13.11 -9.07 -4.32
C ALA A 241 -12.00 -8.66 -5.27
N GLU A 242 -11.62 -7.37 -5.22
CA GLU A 242 -10.41 -6.90 -5.89
C GLU A 242 -9.16 -7.61 -5.31
N VAL A 243 -8.15 -7.84 -6.13
CA VAL A 243 -6.96 -8.61 -5.75
C VAL A 243 -6.22 -8.02 -4.53
N ALA A 244 -6.27 -6.70 -4.34
CA ALA A 244 -5.65 -5.99 -3.21
C ALA A 244 -6.65 -5.65 -2.09
N SER A 245 -7.85 -6.23 -2.10
CA SER A 245 -8.88 -5.97 -1.08
C SER A 245 -8.61 -6.61 0.29
N GLY A 246 -7.71 -7.59 0.35
CA GLY A 246 -7.54 -8.46 1.53
C GLY A 246 -8.64 -9.51 1.72
N ALA A 247 -9.54 -9.65 0.72
CA ALA A 247 -10.65 -10.61 0.73
C ALA A 247 -10.67 -11.53 -0.51
N HIS A 248 -9.61 -11.53 -1.34
CA HIS A 248 -9.56 -12.29 -2.59
C HIS A 248 -9.33 -13.80 -2.35
N PHE A 249 -10.22 -14.42 -1.57
CA PHE A 249 -10.21 -15.85 -1.23
C PHE A 249 -11.59 -16.33 -0.80
N GLY A 250 -11.71 -17.61 -0.51
CA GLY A 250 -12.93 -18.21 0.03
C GLY A 250 -13.83 -18.89 -1.02
N PRO A 251 -14.85 -19.64 -0.55
CA PRO A 251 -15.69 -20.46 -1.42
C PRO A 251 -16.67 -19.65 -2.29
N HIS A 252 -17.00 -18.43 -1.89
CA HIS A 252 -17.94 -17.54 -2.58
C HIS A 252 -17.27 -16.57 -3.55
N LEU A 253 -15.92 -16.61 -3.65
CA LEU A 253 -15.16 -15.75 -4.55
C LEU A 253 -15.53 -16.00 -6.01
N VAL A 254 -15.91 -14.93 -6.69
CA VAL A 254 -16.16 -14.86 -8.14
C VAL A 254 -14.98 -14.15 -8.78
N THR A 255 -14.03 -14.88 -9.32
CA THR A 255 -12.80 -14.33 -9.91
C THR A 255 -13.06 -13.55 -11.21
N ASP A 256 -14.01 -13.99 -12.03
CA ASP A 256 -14.44 -13.31 -13.26
C ASP A 256 -15.67 -12.41 -13.01
N TYR A 257 -15.68 -11.69 -11.88
CA TYR A 257 -16.81 -10.87 -11.46
C TYR A 257 -17.17 -9.76 -12.48
N ARG A 258 -16.21 -9.31 -13.30
CA ARG A 258 -16.47 -8.32 -14.35
C ARG A 258 -17.45 -8.85 -15.40
N THR A 259 -17.29 -10.10 -15.81
CA THR A 259 -18.21 -10.76 -16.74
C THR A 259 -19.53 -11.14 -16.06
N VAL A 260 -19.46 -11.62 -14.82
CA VAL A 260 -20.65 -12.04 -14.07
C VAL A 260 -21.54 -10.83 -13.75
N ALA A 261 -20.99 -9.70 -13.35
CA ALA A 261 -21.76 -8.50 -12.99
C ALA A 261 -22.65 -7.95 -14.12
N VAL A 262 -22.25 -8.18 -15.38
CA VAL A 262 -23.02 -7.74 -16.57
C VAL A 262 -23.86 -8.85 -17.19
N ASN A 263 -23.78 -10.08 -16.69
CA ASN A 263 -24.59 -11.19 -17.16
C ASN A 263 -26.06 -11.00 -16.70
N PRO A 264 -27.05 -10.95 -17.61
CA PRO A 264 -28.45 -10.72 -17.22
C PRO A 264 -29.00 -11.74 -16.22
N GLU A 265 -28.62 -13.04 -16.34
CA GLU A 265 -29.08 -14.09 -15.41
C GLU A 265 -28.66 -13.79 -13.96
N PHE A 266 -27.54 -13.10 -13.77
CA PHE A 266 -27.06 -12.64 -12.47
C PHE A 266 -27.58 -11.25 -12.14
N ALA A 267 -27.31 -10.31 -13.03
CA ALA A 267 -27.54 -8.90 -12.83
C ALA A 267 -29.02 -8.60 -12.51
N ASP A 268 -29.98 -9.25 -13.18
CA ASP A 268 -31.41 -9.02 -12.97
C ASP A 268 -31.94 -9.53 -11.61
N LYS A 269 -31.18 -10.38 -10.94
CA LYS A 269 -31.50 -10.88 -9.60
C LYS A 269 -30.91 -10.04 -8.48
N VAL A 270 -29.95 -9.14 -8.78
CA VAL A 270 -29.30 -8.33 -7.75
C VAL A 270 -30.27 -7.30 -7.18
N THR A 271 -30.51 -7.38 -5.88
CA THR A 271 -31.38 -6.47 -5.11
C THR A 271 -30.62 -5.66 -4.07
N THR A 272 -29.48 -6.17 -3.60
CA THR A 272 -28.67 -5.50 -2.56
C THR A 272 -27.19 -5.66 -2.88
N VAL A 273 -26.46 -4.56 -2.84
CA VAL A 273 -25.00 -4.53 -2.97
C VAL A 273 -24.38 -4.01 -1.68
N VAL A 274 -23.61 -4.86 -1.03
CA VAL A 274 -22.80 -4.50 0.13
C VAL A 274 -21.38 -4.23 -0.35
N VAL A 275 -20.97 -2.97 -0.35
CA VAL A 275 -19.61 -2.56 -0.72
C VAL A 275 -18.78 -2.39 0.53
N VAL A 276 -17.68 -3.11 0.65
CA VAL A 276 -16.75 -3.03 1.77
C VAL A 276 -15.46 -2.37 1.30
N GLY A 277 -15.10 -1.24 1.91
CA GLY A 277 -13.96 -0.45 1.47
C GLY A 277 -14.22 0.28 0.13
N ARG A 278 -13.15 0.52 -0.62
CA ARG A 278 -13.19 1.32 -1.85
C ARG A 278 -12.77 0.51 -3.08
N PRO A 279 -13.71 0.08 -3.95
CA PRO A 279 -13.38 -0.52 -5.24
C PRO A 279 -12.69 0.50 -6.16
N THR A 280 -11.60 0.09 -6.83
CA THR A 280 -10.77 0.97 -7.65
C THR A 280 -10.32 0.35 -8.98
N LEU A 281 -10.55 -0.94 -9.18
CA LEU A 281 -10.06 -1.68 -10.34
C LEU A 281 -11.15 -2.00 -11.36
N ALA A 282 -12.40 -2.13 -10.94
CA ALA A 282 -13.48 -2.60 -11.81
C ALA A 282 -14.57 -1.55 -12.01
N ARG A 283 -14.72 -1.09 -13.25
CA ARG A 283 -15.74 -0.11 -13.66
C ARG A 283 -17.17 -0.64 -13.64
N VAL A 284 -17.37 -1.95 -13.46
CA VAL A 284 -18.71 -2.58 -13.46
C VAL A 284 -19.48 -2.37 -12.17
N ILE A 285 -18.81 -1.96 -11.09
CA ILE A 285 -19.41 -1.82 -9.76
C ILE A 285 -20.38 -0.63 -9.69
N ASP A 286 -19.96 0.55 -10.15
CA ASP A 286 -20.81 1.75 -10.13
C ASP A 286 -22.11 1.57 -10.93
N PRO A 287 -22.08 1.05 -12.19
CA PRO A 287 -23.29 0.72 -12.92
C PRO A 287 -24.19 -0.31 -12.21
N MET A 288 -23.62 -1.31 -11.56
CA MET A 288 -24.39 -2.30 -10.78
C MET A 288 -25.11 -1.64 -9.60
N CYS A 289 -24.43 -0.76 -8.87
CA CYS A 289 -25.00 0.00 -7.75
C CYS A 289 -26.06 1.01 -8.20
N SER A 290 -25.95 1.55 -9.42
CA SER A 290 -26.85 2.59 -9.94
C SER A 290 -28.15 2.04 -10.54
N ARG A 291 -28.36 0.72 -10.54
CA ARG A 291 -29.57 0.10 -11.09
C ARG A 291 -30.78 0.40 -10.21
N THR A 292 -31.91 0.69 -10.86
CA THR A 292 -33.19 0.96 -10.19
C THR A 292 -33.62 -0.25 -9.35
N GLY A 293 -33.94 -0.03 -8.07
CA GLY A 293 -34.40 -1.06 -7.15
C GLY A 293 -33.27 -1.81 -6.43
N VAL A 294 -32.02 -1.44 -6.62
CA VAL A 294 -30.87 -1.99 -5.87
C VAL A 294 -30.63 -1.14 -4.62
N ASP A 295 -30.66 -1.78 -3.45
CA ASP A 295 -30.23 -1.17 -2.18
C ASP A 295 -28.70 -1.23 -2.09
N VAL A 296 -28.05 -0.11 -1.72
CA VAL A 296 -26.60 -0.02 -1.66
C VAL A 296 -26.16 0.36 -0.25
N ILE A 297 -25.39 -0.54 0.36
CA ILE A 297 -24.80 -0.36 1.69
C ILE A 297 -23.29 -0.31 1.51
N VAL A 298 -22.68 0.79 1.95
CA VAL A 298 -21.22 0.96 1.90
C VAL A 298 -20.67 0.90 3.32
N VAL A 299 -19.91 -0.16 3.60
CA VAL A 299 -19.14 -0.26 4.84
C VAL A 299 -17.87 0.54 4.68
N HIS A 300 -17.81 1.68 5.34
CA HIS A 300 -16.69 2.59 5.27
C HIS A 300 -15.51 2.08 6.10
N VAL A 301 -14.32 2.08 5.52
CA VAL A 301 -13.12 1.47 6.13
C VAL A 301 -12.05 2.49 6.50
N GLY A 302 -12.24 3.74 6.22
CA GLY A 302 -11.28 4.80 6.50
C GLY A 302 -11.95 6.16 6.59
N GLU A 303 -11.25 7.15 7.14
CA GLU A 303 -11.74 8.52 7.29
C GLU A 303 -11.39 9.42 6.06
N GLY A 304 -10.94 8.82 4.96
CA GLY A 304 -10.78 9.51 3.68
C GLY A 304 -12.12 9.95 3.09
N VAL A 305 -12.14 10.32 1.83
CA VAL A 305 -13.41 10.58 1.13
C VAL A 305 -14.19 9.27 1.03
N PRO A 306 -15.38 9.15 1.62
CA PRO A 306 -16.17 7.93 1.53
C PRO A 306 -16.49 7.59 0.07
N TYR A 307 -16.36 6.32 -0.28
CA TYR A 307 -16.85 5.85 -1.57
C TYR A 307 -18.38 5.90 -1.59
N ARG A 308 -18.95 6.59 -2.56
CA ARG A 308 -20.39 6.70 -2.76
C ARG A 308 -20.73 6.44 -4.22
N PRO A 309 -21.04 5.21 -4.61
CA PRO A 309 -21.38 4.89 -6.00
C PRO A 309 -22.70 5.52 -6.44
N THR A 310 -23.58 5.88 -5.49
CA THR A 310 -24.87 6.52 -5.74
C THR A 310 -25.22 7.46 -4.59
N ASP A 311 -26.11 8.44 -4.85
CA ASP A 311 -26.58 9.39 -3.83
C ASP A 311 -27.40 8.72 -2.72
N HIS A 312 -28.04 7.59 -3.01
CA HIS A 312 -28.84 6.82 -2.04
C HIS A 312 -28.05 5.76 -1.27
N ALA A 313 -26.76 5.62 -1.53
CA ALA A 313 -25.92 4.66 -0.80
C ALA A 313 -25.88 4.99 0.70
N ARG A 314 -26.20 4.00 1.52
CA ARG A 314 -26.14 4.11 2.99
C ARG A 314 -24.71 3.85 3.47
N LEU A 315 -24.10 4.83 4.14
CA LEU A 315 -22.78 4.65 4.76
C LEU A 315 -22.95 4.08 6.16
N VAL A 316 -22.18 3.03 6.45
CA VAL A 316 -22.15 2.35 7.75
C VAL A 316 -20.72 1.95 8.11
N ASP A 317 -20.46 1.65 9.37
CA ASP A 317 -19.14 1.22 9.86
C ASP A 317 -19.07 -0.30 10.01
N ASP A 318 -20.21 -0.96 10.23
CA ASP A 318 -20.26 -2.40 10.46
C ASP A 318 -21.62 -2.99 10.04
N LEU A 319 -21.68 -4.33 9.99
CA LEU A 319 -22.87 -5.08 9.62
C LEU A 319 -23.24 -6.11 10.68
N VAL A 320 -24.53 -6.23 10.92
CA VAL A 320 -25.14 -7.40 11.58
C VAL A 320 -25.80 -8.26 10.51
N VAL A 321 -25.34 -9.50 10.37
CA VAL A 321 -25.89 -10.45 9.41
C VAL A 321 -26.93 -11.32 10.08
N THR A 322 -28.09 -11.49 9.43
CA THR A 322 -29.19 -12.33 9.90
C THR A 322 -29.60 -13.34 8.82
N GLY A 323 -30.37 -14.38 9.22
CA GLY A 323 -30.85 -15.39 8.29
C GLY A 323 -29.91 -16.59 8.13
N ASP A 324 -30.23 -17.49 7.19
CA ASP A 324 -29.50 -18.73 6.91
C ASP A 324 -28.67 -18.58 5.63
N GLY A 325 -27.43 -18.14 5.78
CA GLY A 325 -26.51 -17.97 4.67
C GLY A 325 -26.12 -19.27 3.96
N ASP A 326 -26.11 -20.39 4.67
CA ASP A 326 -25.77 -21.70 4.07
C ASP A 326 -26.87 -22.17 3.09
N ALA A 327 -28.13 -21.92 3.40
CA ALA A 327 -29.23 -22.22 2.50
C ALA A 327 -29.16 -21.34 1.23
N VAL A 328 -28.98 -20.04 1.41
CA VAL A 328 -28.81 -19.07 0.30
C VAL A 328 -27.60 -19.38 -0.56
N SER A 329 -26.49 -19.72 0.05
CA SER A 329 -25.20 -20.00 -0.63
C SER A 329 -25.32 -21.09 -1.70
N ARG A 330 -26.07 -22.18 -1.40
CA ARG A 330 -26.27 -23.30 -2.33
C ARG A 330 -26.96 -22.89 -3.62
N GLU A 331 -27.91 -21.95 -3.52
CA GLU A 331 -28.69 -21.46 -4.66
C GLU A 331 -28.01 -20.28 -5.37
N TRP A 332 -27.32 -19.43 -4.62
CA TRP A 332 -26.85 -18.12 -5.12
C TRP A 332 -25.33 -18.03 -5.28
N ALA A 333 -24.54 -18.11 -4.21
CA ALA A 333 -23.09 -17.85 -4.30
C ALA A 333 -22.31 -18.98 -4.99
N ILE A 334 -22.54 -20.23 -4.58
CA ILE A 334 -21.75 -21.38 -5.05
C ILE A 334 -21.84 -21.60 -6.57
N PRO A 335 -23.02 -21.52 -7.21
CA PRO A 335 -23.12 -21.67 -8.67
C PRO A 335 -22.28 -20.65 -9.43
N TRP A 336 -22.29 -19.38 -9.02
CA TRP A 336 -21.52 -18.32 -9.67
C TRP A 336 -20.01 -18.43 -9.42
N ALA A 337 -19.62 -18.71 -8.19
CA ALA A 337 -18.22 -18.94 -7.84
C ALA A 337 -17.64 -20.15 -8.60
N ARG A 338 -18.41 -21.23 -8.75
CA ARG A 338 -18.00 -22.40 -9.52
C ARG A 338 -17.87 -22.10 -11.01
N ARG A 339 -18.87 -21.42 -11.60
CA ARG A 339 -18.83 -21.00 -13.01
C ARG A 339 -17.62 -20.12 -13.31
N SER A 340 -17.35 -19.18 -12.42
CA SER A 340 -16.20 -18.27 -12.55
C SER A 340 -14.86 -19.01 -12.48
N ARG A 341 -14.72 -19.99 -11.57
CA ARG A 341 -13.50 -20.82 -11.50
C ARG A 341 -13.30 -21.64 -12.77
N MET A 342 -14.35 -22.28 -13.27
CA MET A 342 -14.26 -23.03 -14.54
C MET A 342 -13.85 -22.14 -15.71
N ALA A 343 -14.40 -20.93 -15.80
CA ALA A 343 -14.03 -19.96 -16.83
C ALA A 343 -12.56 -19.49 -16.69
N LEU A 344 -12.04 -19.40 -15.47
CA LEU A 344 -10.63 -19.09 -15.24
C LEU A 344 -9.71 -20.25 -15.67
N ASP A 345 -10.08 -21.48 -15.32
CA ASP A 345 -9.34 -22.68 -15.70
C ASP A 345 -9.32 -22.87 -17.22
N ASP A 346 -10.44 -22.62 -17.92
CA ASP A 346 -10.54 -22.70 -19.38
C ASP A 346 -9.68 -21.64 -20.12
N ARG A 347 -9.46 -20.49 -19.47
CA ARG A 347 -8.60 -19.41 -20.00
C ARG A 347 -7.13 -19.60 -19.67
N ALA A 348 -6.80 -20.49 -18.72
CA ALA A 348 -5.42 -20.70 -18.31
C ALA A 348 -4.60 -21.14 -19.51
N SER A 349 -3.71 -20.25 -19.97
CA SER A 349 -2.79 -20.51 -21.10
C SER A 349 -1.62 -21.42 -20.71
N GLU A 350 -1.56 -21.83 -19.45
CA GLU A 350 -0.49 -22.68 -18.94
C GLU A 350 -0.75 -24.13 -19.29
N PRO A 351 0.20 -24.80 -19.99
CA PRO A 351 0.10 -26.23 -20.22
C PRO A 351 0.01 -26.96 -18.88
N ALA A 352 -0.96 -27.85 -18.74
CA ALA A 352 -1.02 -28.71 -17.56
C ALA A 352 0.27 -29.55 -17.48
N ALA A 353 0.76 -29.79 -16.25
CA ALA A 353 1.92 -30.62 -16.03
C ALA A 353 1.68 -32.02 -16.62
N ASP A 354 2.53 -32.46 -17.55
CA ASP A 354 2.46 -33.80 -18.15
C ASP A 354 3.01 -34.86 -17.18
N VAL A 355 2.25 -35.12 -16.12
CA VAL A 355 2.63 -36.12 -15.09
C VAL A 355 2.77 -37.51 -15.70
N ALA A 356 1.91 -37.87 -16.67
CA ALA A 356 1.98 -39.16 -17.36
C ALA A 356 3.26 -39.26 -18.18
N GLY A 357 3.62 -38.21 -18.91
CA GLY A 357 4.88 -38.15 -19.67
C GLY A 357 6.13 -38.21 -18.79
N SER A 358 6.08 -37.67 -17.60
CA SER A 358 7.21 -37.71 -16.65
C SER A 358 7.50 -39.11 -16.10
N LEU A 359 6.51 -40.01 -16.10
CA LEU A 359 6.59 -41.37 -15.54
C LEU A 359 6.88 -42.43 -16.59
N VAL A 360 7.03 -42.09 -17.87
CA VAL A 360 7.28 -43.03 -18.96
C VAL A 360 8.69 -43.62 -18.87
N GLU A 361 8.81 -44.93 -19.05
CA GLU A 361 10.08 -45.65 -18.90
C GLU A 361 10.90 -45.74 -20.19
N ASP A 362 10.28 -45.72 -21.37
CA ASP A 362 11.00 -45.84 -22.63
C ASP A 362 11.78 -44.56 -23.03
N HIS A 363 12.92 -44.73 -23.65
CA HIS A 363 13.85 -43.64 -23.97
C HIS A 363 13.27 -42.62 -24.97
N ALA A 364 12.48 -43.05 -25.94
CA ALA A 364 11.93 -42.16 -26.98
C ALA A 364 10.88 -41.24 -26.39
N SER A 365 9.96 -41.76 -25.57
CA SER A 365 8.93 -41.01 -24.90
C SER A 365 9.51 -40.05 -23.86
N ARG A 366 10.58 -40.43 -23.13
CA ARG A 366 11.32 -39.51 -22.25
C ARG A 366 11.98 -38.37 -23.02
N ALA A 367 12.55 -38.64 -24.19
CA ALA A 367 13.17 -37.62 -25.04
C ALA A 367 12.11 -36.64 -25.58
N ASP A 368 10.94 -37.14 -25.96
CA ASP A 368 9.82 -36.28 -26.40
C ASP A 368 9.22 -35.46 -25.27
N PHE A 369 9.07 -36.03 -24.09
CA PHE A 369 8.68 -35.29 -22.88
C PHE A 369 9.68 -34.18 -22.58
N ALA A 370 10.97 -34.48 -22.50
CA ALA A 370 12.00 -33.49 -22.21
C ALA A 370 12.05 -32.36 -23.26
N ARG A 371 11.79 -32.68 -24.55
CA ARG A 371 11.73 -31.67 -25.61
C ARG A 371 10.56 -30.72 -25.40
N ARG A 372 9.37 -31.26 -25.14
CA ARG A 372 8.16 -30.44 -24.84
C ARG A 372 8.34 -29.55 -23.61
N GLU A 373 8.88 -30.10 -22.53
CA GLU A 373 9.19 -29.31 -21.32
C GLU A 373 10.20 -28.20 -21.61
N MET A 374 11.25 -28.49 -22.42
CA MET A 374 12.20 -27.46 -22.83
C MET A 374 11.56 -26.37 -23.71
N GLU A 375 10.62 -26.70 -24.56
CA GLU A 375 9.86 -25.73 -25.37
C GLU A 375 9.03 -24.83 -24.47
N ILE A 376 8.29 -25.40 -23.52
CA ILE A 376 7.50 -24.65 -22.50
C ILE A 376 8.41 -23.71 -21.69
N GLN A 377 9.57 -24.19 -21.23
CA GLN A 377 10.51 -23.37 -20.46
C GLN A 377 11.13 -22.21 -21.26
N ARG A 378 11.12 -22.29 -22.60
CA ARG A 378 11.62 -21.24 -23.51
C ARG A 378 10.56 -20.25 -23.96
N GLU A 379 9.30 -20.45 -23.58
CA GLU A 379 8.23 -19.50 -23.90
C GLU A 379 8.56 -18.10 -23.39
N PRO A 380 8.36 -17.04 -24.20
CA PRO A 380 8.50 -15.66 -23.74
C PRO A 380 7.46 -15.34 -22.65
N VAL A 381 7.83 -14.51 -21.69
CA VAL A 381 6.96 -14.16 -20.58
C VAL A 381 5.86 -13.19 -21.03
N THR A 382 4.61 -13.50 -20.71
CA THR A 382 3.46 -12.59 -20.85
C THR A 382 3.12 -11.92 -19.51
N SER A 383 2.32 -10.85 -19.54
CA SER A 383 1.85 -10.18 -18.31
C SER A 383 1.05 -11.12 -17.41
N GLU A 384 0.23 -12.00 -18.00
CA GLU A 384 -0.54 -12.99 -17.24
C GLU A 384 0.37 -14.05 -16.60
N MET A 385 1.32 -14.58 -17.36
CA MET A 385 2.31 -15.53 -16.85
C MET A 385 3.11 -14.94 -15.70
N LEU A 386 3.55 -13.66 -15.82
CA LEU A 386 4.27 -12.97 -14.75
C LEU A 386 3.44 -12.90 -13.48
N VAL A 387 2.20 -12.38 -13.55
CA VAL A 387 1.40 -12.17 -12.33
C VAL A 387 0.98 -13.48 -11.69
N ARG A 388 0.66 -14.53 -12.49
CA ARG A 388 0.32 -15.86 -11.97
C ARG A 388 1.52 -16.52 -11.29
N SER A 389 2.70 -16.50 -11.93
CA SER A 389 3.91 -17.07 -11.34
C SER A 389 4.28 -16.40 -10.00
N VAL A 390 4.17 -15.07 -9.91
CA VAL A 390 4.41 -14.35 -8.65
C VAL A 390 3.33 -14.68 -7.62
N TRP A 391 2.07 -14.77 -8.04
CA TRP A 391 0.96 -15.16 -7.16
C TRP A 391 1.17 -16.54 -6.56
N ASP A 392 1.54 -17.52 -7.38
CA ASP A 392 1.78 -18.89 -6.96
C ASP A 392 3.00 -19.00 -6.03
N ALA A 393 4.06 -18.24 -6.30
CA ALA A 393 5.27 -18.19 -5.48
C ALA A 393 5.10 -17.44 -4.15
N THR A 394 3.99 -16.70 -3.95
CA THR A 394 3.74 -15.93 -2.72
C THR A 394 3.01 -16.77 -1.68
N TRP A 395 3.57 -16.94 -0.50
CA TRP A 395 3.00 -17.70 0.63
C TRP A 395 2.28 -16.80 1.64
N PRO A 396 1.45 -17.34 2.54
CA PRO A 396 0.72 -16.52 3.54
C PRO A 396 1.61 -15.69 4.47
N HIS A 397 2.87 -16.07 4.66
CA HIS A 397 3.86 -15.32 5.44
C HIS A 397 4.61 -14.27 4.62
N ASP A 398 4.51 -14.31 3.29
CA ASP A 398 5.06 -13.29 2.40
C ASP A 398 4.15 -12.05 2.30
N ARG A 399 4.66 -11.01 1.64
CA ARG A 399 3.89 -9.83 1.24
C ARG A 399 3.97 -9.66 -0.27
N LEU A 400 2.83 -9.44 -0.89
CA LEU A 400 2.73 -9.09 -2.30
C LEU A 400 2.27 -7.65 -2.44
N VAL A 401 3.05 -6.86 -3.16
CA VAL A 401 2.72 -5.46 -3.43
C VAL A 401 2.58 -5.28 -4.94
N PHE A 402 1.50 -4.68 -5.38
CA PHE A 402 1.31 -4.29 -6.77
C PHE A 402 1.44 -2.78 -6.93
N GLY A 403 2.29 -2.35 -7.84
CA GLY A 403 2.29 -0.97 -8.31
C GLY A 403 1.01 -0.65 -9.09
N ALA A 404 0.66 0.63 -9.15
CA ALA A 404 -0.50 1.10 -9.92
C ALA A 404 -0.22 1.02 -11.42
N SER A 405 -0.47 -0.14 -12.04
CA SER A 405 -0.17 -0.44 -13.44
C SER A 405 -1.22 -1.34 -14.11
N SER A 406 -0.96 -1.77 -15.34
CA SER A 406 -1.75 -2.82 -16.01
C SER A 406 -1.65 -4.15 -15.26
N LEU A 407 -0.50 -4.45 -14.64
CA LEU A 407 -0.25 -5.74 -14.00
C LEU A 407 -1.22 -6.06 -12.85
N ILE A 408 -1.59 -5.07 -12.02
CA ILE A 408 -2.60 -5.31 -10.98
C ILE A 408 -3.99 -5.61 -11.59
N ARG A 409 -4.32 -5.04 -12.76
CA ARG A 409 -5.58 -5.32 -13.45
C ARG A 409 -5.59 -6.71 -14.08
N VAL A 410 -4.44 -7.15 -14.59
CA VAL A 410 -4.24 -8.52 -15.06
C VAL A 410 -4.39 -9.47 -13.88
N ALA A 411 -3.71 -9.21 -12.76
CA ALA A 411 -3.86 -10.02 -11.54
C ALA A 411 -5.32 -10.14 -11.11
N ASP A 412 -6.02 -9.02 -11.02
CA ASP A 412 -7.43 -8.95 -10.58
C ASP A 412 -8.41 -9.76 -11.45
N SER A 413 -8.02 -10.11 -12.67
CA SER A 413 -8.85 -10.88 -13.62
C SER A 413 -8.37 -12.30 -13.87
N THR A 414 -7.15 -12.67 -13.43
CA THR A 414 -6.54 -13.93 -13.84
C THR A 414 -6.06 -14.82 -12.69
N VAL A 415 -5.85 -14.26 -11.48
CA VAL A 415 -5.34 -15.08 -10.37
C VAL A 415 -6.48 -15.77 -9.61
N PRO A 416 -6.26 -17.02 -9.17
CA PRO A 416 -7.23 -17.73 -8.33
C PRO A 416 -7.26 -17.15 -6.91
N GLY A 417 -8.31 -17.48 -6.15
CA GLY A 417 -8.41 -17.10 -4.75
C GLY A 417 -7.30 -17.70 -3.89
N LYS A 418 -6.64 -16.86 -3.08
CA LYS A 418 -5.57 -17.27 -2.17
C LYS A 418 -5.55 -16.37 -0.92
N PRO A 419 -5.48 -16.92 0.32
CA PRO A 419 -5.43 -16.11 1.54
C PRO A 419 -4.02 -15.59 1.81
N ILE A 420 -3.55 -14.64 0.99
CA ILE A 420 -2.28 -13.95 1.13
C ILE A 420 -2.48 -12.45 1.34
N ARG A 421 -1.48 -11.77 1.92
CA ARG A 421 -1.53 -10.33 2.12
C ARG A 421 -1.07 -9.61 0.84
N VAL A 422 -2.00 -8.88 0.23
CA VAL A 422 -1.76 -8.10 -0.99
C VAL A 422 -1.97 -6.63 -0.70
N HIS A 423 -0.99 -5.80 -1.06
CA HIS A 423 -1.01 -4.36 -0.87
C HIS A 423 -0.88 -3.63 -2.22
N SER A 424 -1.35 -2.40 -2.27
CA SER A 424 -1.15 -1.49 -3.40
C SER A 424 -1.53 -0.07 -2.99
N ASN A 425 -0.81 0.93 -3.49
CA ASN A 425 -1.20 2.33 -3.36
C ASN A 425 -2.41 2.60 -4.25
N ARG A 426 -3.61 2.47 -3.68
CA ARG A 426 -4.90 2.60 -4.40
C ARG A 426 -5.73 3.80 -3.94
N GLY A 427 -5.23 4.62 -3.03
CA GLY A 427 -5.85 5.88 -2.66
C GLY A 427 -6.01 6.79 -3.87
N LEU A 428 -4.93 7.05 -4.57
CA LEU A 428 -4.89 7.81 -5.83
C LEU A 428 -4.35 7.01 -7.01
N ALA A 429 -3.71 5.87 -6.74
CA ALA A 429 -3.10 5.00 -7.74
C ALA A 429 -1.97 5.69 -8.55
N GLY A 430 -1.16 6.51 -7.88
CA GLY A 430 0.03 7.13 -8.47
C GLY A 430 1.12 6.12 -8.83
N ILE A 431 1.98 6.49 -9.77
CA ILE A 431 3.16 5.68 -10.13
C ILE A 431 4.36 5.96 -9.21
N ASP A 432 4.27 6.99 -8.38
CA ASP A 432 5.27 7.41 -7.39
C ASP A 432 5.21 6.58 -6.11
N GLY A 433 6.36 6.47 -5.43
CA GLY A 433 6.48 5.90 -4.09
C GLY A 433 6.18 4.39 -3.95
N ASN A 434 6.00 3.66 -5.05
CA ASN A 434 5.63 2.24 -4.97
C ASN A 434 6.76 1.37 -4.39
N ILE A 435 8.02 1.65 -4.75
CA ILE A 435 9.20 0.96 -4.22
C ILE A 435 9.39 1.30 -2.74
N ALA A 436 9.27 2.59 -2.39
CA ALA A 436 9.38 3.03 -1.00
C ALA A 436 8.28 2.42 -0.12
N THR A 437 7.02 2.40 -0.58
CA THR A 437 5.91 1.75 0.13
C THR A 437 6.17 0.25 0.33
N ALA A 438 6.63 -0.46 -0.72
CA ALA A 438 6.97 -1.88 -0.62
C ALA A 438 8.10 -2.14 0.40
N GLN A 439 9.10 -1.27 0.45
CA GLN A 439 10.16 -1.34 1.47
C GLN A 439 9.61 -1.07 2.87
N GLY A 440 8.69 -0.11 3.03
CA GLY A 440 8.03 0.15 4.32
C GLY A 440 7.24 -1.06 4.82
N ILE A 441 6.49 -1.71 3.94
CA ILE A 441 5.79 -2.97 4.22
C ILE A 441 6.79 -4.07 4.59
N ALA A 442 7.90 -4.20 3.85
CA ALA A 442 8.94 -5.19 4.12
C ALA A 442 9.58 -4.99 5.50
N VAL A 443 9.83 -3.75 5.91
CA VAL A 443 10.38 -3.42 7.24
C VAL A 443 9.38 -3.78 8.34
N ALA A 444 8.15 -3.30 8.23
CA ALA A 444 7.12 -3.52 9.24
C ALA A 444 6.72 -5.00 9.37
N SER A 445 6.79 -5.79 8.28
CA SER A 445 6.49 -7.22 8.31
C SER A 445 7.51 -8.06 9.10
N ARG A 446 8.71 -7.52 9.35
CA ARG A 446 9.82 -8.20 10.07
C ARG A 446 9.83 -7.94 11.57
N GLN A 447 8.82 -7.29 12.12
CA GLN A 447 8.73 -7.05 13.56
C GLN A 447 8.69 -8.37 14.37
N PRO A 448 9.16 -8.38 15.64
CA PRO A 448 9.18 -9.56 16.46
C PRO A 448 7.81 -10.26 16.54
N GLY A 449 7.79 -11.58 16.39
CA GLY A 449 6.57 -12.39 16.42
C GLY A 449 5.94 -12.65 15.05
N ASN A 450 6.38 -11.99 13.97
CA ASN A 450 5.96 -12.31 12.61
C ASN A 450 6.92 -13.31 11.95
N PRO A 451 6.41 -14.30 11.18
CA PRO A 451 7.29 -15.12 10.33
C PRO A 451 7.99 -14.24 9.32
N VAL A 452 9.28 -14.41 9.14
CA VAL A 452 10.04 -13.68 8.11
C VAL A 452 9.71 -14.27 6.76
N GLY A 453 9.02 -13.49 5.91
CA GLY A 453 8.72 -13.83 4.53
C GLY A 453 9.43 -12.89 3.56
N VAL A 454 9.26 -13.16 2.26
CA VAL A 454 9.74 -12.29 1.18
C VAL A 454 8.66 -11.26 0.85
N THR A 455 9.07 -10.00 0.69
CA THR A 455 8.19 -8.97 0.10
C THR A 455 8.47 -8.92 -1.39
N ARG A 456 7.42 -9.09 -2.22
CA ARG A 456 7.50 -9.00 -3.68
C ARG A 456 6.72 -7.79 -4.16
N LEU A 457 7.41 -6.87 -4.85
CA LEU A 457 6.77 -5.77 -5.56
C LEU A 457 6.70 -6.09 -7.05
N VAL A 458 5.50 -6.18 -7.61
CA VAL A 458 5.26 -6.26 -9.06
C VAL A 458 4.91 -4.86 -9.57
N ILE A 459 5.77 -4.31 -10.43
CA ILE A 459 5.68 -2.91 -10.89
C ILE A 459 5.97 -2.81 -12.39
N GLY A 460 5.37 -1.83 -13.09
CA GLY A 460 5.70 -1.54 -14.48
C GLY A 460 7.01 -0.74 -14.61
N ASP A 461 7.61 -0.79 -15.79
CA ASP A 461 8.87 -0.12 -16.14
C ASP A 461 8.84 1.39 -15.90
N LEU A 462 7.81 2.10 -16.33
CA LEU A 462 7.68 3.55 -16.10
C LEU A 462 7.59 3.91 -14.61
N ALA A 463 6.82 3.14 -13.85
CA ALA A 463 6.68 3.37 -12.41
C ALA A 463 7.99 3.05 -11.66
N ALA A 464 8.72 2.01 -12.07
CA ALA A 464 10.03 1.67 -11.51
C ALA A 464 11.06 2.75 -11.83
N ALA A 465 11.09 3.28 -13.05
CA ALA A 465 11.96 4.38 -13.45
C ALA A 465 11.63 5.68 -12.69
N TYR A 466 10.35 5.99 -12.52
CA TYR A 466 9.90 7.18 -11.79
C TYR A 466 10.30 7.14 -10.31
N ASP A 467 10.28 5.97 -9.68
CA ASP A 467 10.57 5.78 -8.26
C ASP A 467 12.00 5.27 -7.99
N ALA A 468 12.92 5.48 -8.93
CA ALA A 468 14.26 4.93 -8.92
C ALA A 468 15.09 5.30 -7.68
N THR A 469 14.92 6.52 -7.13
CA THR A 469 15.63 6.96 -5.91
C THR A 469 15.30 6.11 -4.69
N SER A 470 14.12 5.49 -4.67
CA SER A 470 13.70 4.59 -3.59
C SER A 470 14.48 3.27 -3.54
N LEU A 471 15.24 2.92 -4.58
CA LEU A 471 16.16 1.78 -4.57
C LEU A 471 17.22 1.91 -3.47
N ALA A 472 17.61 3.14 -3.11
CA ALA A 472 18.54 3.40 -2.00
C ALA A 472 18.03 2.93 -0.63
N LEU A 473 16.73 2.68 -0.48
CA LEU A 473 16.10 2.28 0.78
C LEU A 473 16.10 0.78 1.00
N LEU A 474 16.35 -0.02 -0.05
CA LEU A 474 16.09 -1.45 -0.03
C LEU A 474 17.00 -2.20 0.94
N THR A 475 16.39 -3.00 1.81
CA THR A 475 17.08 -3.86 2.78
C THR A 475 16.30 -5.15 3.01
N GLY A 476 17.02 -6.26 3.29
CA GLY A 476 16.43 -7.53 3.63
C GLY A 476 15.72 -8.24 2.45
N PRO A 477 14.84 -9.20 2.73
CA PRO A 477 14.26 -10.08 1.70
C PRO A 477 13.15 -9.37 0.89
N ILE A 478 13.55 -8.57 -0.10
CA ILE A 478 12.62 -7.90 -1.02
C ILE A 478 13.02 -8.13 -2.47
N GLN A 479 12.03 -8.44 -3.31
CA GLN A 479 12.17 -8.57 -4.76
C GLN A 479 11.39 -7.46 -5.45
N ILE A 480 12.09 -6.62 -6.22
CA ILE A 480 11.48 -5.62 -7.10
C ILE A 480 11.36 -6.24 -8.49
N ILE A 481 10.17 -6.64 -8.88
CA ILE A 481 9.88 -7.37 -10.12
C ILE A 481 9.29 -6.38 -11.11
N VAL A 482 10.11 -5.95 -12.06
CA VAL A 482 9.74 -4.96 -13.08
C VAL A 482 9.23 -5.67 -14.32
N GLY A 483 7.93 -5.58 -14.58
CA GLY A 483 7.36 -6.01 -15.86
C GLY A 483 7.63 -4.94 -16.92
N ASN A 484 8.63 -5.17 -17.76
CA ASN A 484 9.08 -4.23 -18.78
C ASN A 484 8.44 -4.56 -20.14
N ASN A 485 7.49 -3.71 -20.57
CA ASN A 485 6.87 -3.76 -21.89
C ASN A 485 7.11 -2.47 -22.70
N ASN A 486 8.13 -1.70 -22.29
CA ASN A 486 8.58 -0.48 -22.94
C ASN A 486 7.50 0.60 -23.05
N GLY A 487 6.92 1.00 -21.91
CA GLY A 487 6.06 2.19 -21.82
C GLY A 487 4.68 1.99 -21.18
N GLY A 488 3.87 3.04 -21.26
CA GLY A 488 2.54 3.11 -20.64
C GLY A 488 1.45 2.35 -21.38
N ARG A 489 1.65 1.08 -21.69
CA ARG A 489 0.72 0.27 -22.50
C ARG A 489 -0.65 0.03 -21.86
N ILE A 490 -0.82 0.41 -20.61
CA ILE A 490 -2.13 0.46 -19.96
C ILE A 490 -3.15 1.33 -20.76
N PHE A 491 -2.67 2.28 -21.53
CA PHE A 491 -3.49 3.20 -22.29
C PHE A 491 -3.92 2.67 -23.67
N GLU A 492 -3.34 1.56 -24.16
CA GLU A 492 -3.72 0.92 -25.42
C GLU A 492 -5.17 0.42 -25.43
N GLY A 493 -5.72 0.08 -24.27
CA GLY A 493 -7.13 -0.31 -24.10
C GLY A 493 -8.12 0.85 -23.99
N LEU A 494 -7.68 2.11 -24.14
CA LEU A 494 -8.54 3.28 -24.09
C LEU A 494 -8.98 3.72 -25.49
N GLU A 495 -10.11 4.43 -25.56
CA GLU A 495 -10.67 4.98 -26.81
C GLU A 495 -9.68 5.84 -27.58
N VAL A 496 -8.81 6.57 -26.87
CA VAL A 496 -7.79 7.43 -27.46
C VAL A 496 -6.81 6.66 -28.34
N ALA A 497 -6.53 5.39 -28.03
CA ALA A 497 -5.63 4.55 -28.83
C ALA A 497 -6.16 4.32 -30.26
N ALA A 498 -7.50 4.28 -30.42
CA ALA A 498 -8.13 4.11 -31.72
C ALA A 498 -8.32 5.41 -32.51
N THR A 499 -8.25 6.57 -31.84
CA THR A 499 -8.60 7.88 -32.43
C THR A 499 -7.42 8.83 -32.60
N ALA A 500 -6.35 8.67 -31.81
CA ALA A 500 -5.16 9.52 -31.85
C ALA A 500 -4.27 9.21 -33.05
N ASN A 501 -3.47 10.20 -33.46
CA ASN A 501 -2.35 9.95 -34.36
C ASN A 501 -1.37 8.97 -33.69
N PRO A 502 -0.97 7.86 -34.32
CA PRO A 502 -0.12 6.83 -33.70
C PRO A 502 1.21 7.35 -33.18
N GLU A 503 1.89 8.23 -33.93
CA GLU A 503 3.19 8.81 -33.52
C GLU A 503 3.02 9.71 -32.28
N HIS A 504 1.95 10.51 -32.24
CA HIS A 504 1.66 11.34 -31.09
C HIS A 504 1.24 10.49 -29.87
N PHE A 505 0.44 9.46 -30.10
CA PHE A 505 0.02 8.55 -29.04
C PHE A 505 1.23 7.85 -28.40
N GLU A 506 2.17 7.35 -29.22
CA GLU A 506 3.41 6.77 -28.73
C GLU A 506 4.24 7.77 -27.94
N ALA A 507 4.42 9.00 -28.48
CA ALA A 507 5.30 9.99 -27.88
C ALA A 507 4.81 10.55 -26.53
N VAL A 508 3.49 10.82 -26.37
CA VAL A 508 2.96 11.57 -25.21
C VAL A 508 2.01 10.76 -24.33
N VAL A 509 1.61 9.55 -24.74
CA VAL A 509 0.72 8.67 -23.98
C VAL A 509 1.43 7.39 -23.56
N LEU A 510 2.03 6.66 -24.50
CA LEU A 510 2.82 5.47 -24.17
C LEU A 510 4.17 5.84 -23.56
N THR A 511 4.75 6.97 -23.96
CA THR A 511 6.00 7.52 -23.42
C THR A 511 7.08 6.45 -23.17
N PRO A 512 7.51 5.67 -24.18
CA PRO A 512 8.49 4.63 -24.00
C PRO A 512 9.79 5.20 -23.43
N GLN A 513 10.37 4.51 -22.47
CA GLN A 513 11.61 4.90 -21.79
C GLN A 513 12.64 3.78 -21.95
N ASP A 514 13.78 4.11 -22.53
CA ASP A 514 14.90 3.17 -22.67
C ASP A 514 15.73 3.16 -21.38
N VAL A 515 15.19 2.58 -20.32
CA VAL A 515 15.84 2.52 -19.00
C VAL A 515 16.76 1.33 -18.91
N ASN A 516 18.04 1.58 -18.62
CA ASN A 516 19.00 0.52 -18.29
C ASN A 516 18.84 0.11 -16.82
N PHE A 517 17.97 -0.87 -16.55
CA PHE A 517 17.71 -1.35 -15.18
C PHE A 517 18.93 -2.06 -14.55
N ASP A 518 19.81 -2.69 -15.33
CA ASP A 518 21.06 -3.26 -14.84
C ASP A 518 22.00 -2.16 -14.33
N GLY A 519 22.21 -1.12 -15.14
CA GLY A 519 22.99 0.05 -14.73
C GLY A 519 22.39 0.78 -13.52
N LEU A 520 21.06 0.88 -13.45
CA LEU A 520 20.36 1.49 -12.33
C LEU A 520 20.53 0.67 -11.04
N ALA A 521 20.34 -0.64 -11.09
CA ALA A 521 20.57 -1.53 -9.95
C ALA A 521 22.03 -1.47 -9.46
N ALA A 522 22.98 -1.48 -10.39
CA ALA A 522 24.41 -1.36 -10.09
C ALA A 522 24.75 -0.04 -9.38
N ALA A 523 24.11 1.07 -9.77
CA ALA A 523 24.34 2.39 -9.14
C ALA A 523 23.93 2.41 -7.65
N TYR A 524 22.97 1.58 -7.25
CA TYR A 524 22.52 1.43 -5.86
C TYR A 524 23.08 0.17 -5.16
N GLY A 525 23.98 -0.58 -5.83
CA GLY A 525 24.57 -1.79 -5.28
C GLY A 525 23.61 -2.96 -5.10
N ILE A 526 22.52 -3.00 -5.89
CA ILE A 526 21.48 -4.02 -5.81
C ILE A 526 21.75 -5.11 -6.84
N PRO A 527 21.72 -6.40 -6.49
CA PRO A 527 21.73 -7.50 -7.43
C PRO A 527 20.65 -7.38 -8.50
N TYR A 528 21.01 -7.68 -9.74
CA TYR A 528 20.10 -7.59 -10.88
C TYR A 528 19.95 -8.95 -11.58
N ARG A 529 18.76 -9.22 -12.10
CA ARG A 529 18.47 -10.37 -12.93
C ARG A 529 17.53 -10.02 -14.07
N ARG A 530 17.94 -10.32 -15.31
CA ARG A 530 17.08 -10.20 -16.49
C ARG A 530 16.40 -11.54 -16.78
N VAL A 531 15.10 -11.48 -17.06
CA VAL A 531 14.21 -12.61 -17.32
C VAL A 531 13.51 -12.40 -18.65
N GLU A 532 13.64 -13.35 -19.57
CA GLU A 532 13.02 -13.31 -20.90
C GLU A 532 12.13 -14.53 -21.16
N THR A 533 12.31 -15.61 -20.39
CA THR A 533 11.61 -16.86 -20.59
C THR A 533 10.96 -17.37 -19.30
N ARG A 534 9.97 -18.25 -19.46
CA ARG A 534 9.25 -18.91 -18.36
C ARG A 534 10.18 -19.59 -17.36
N GLY A 535 11.16 -20.37 -17.85
CA GLY A 535 12.09 -21.07 -16.97
C GLY A 535 12.99 -20.13 -16.16
N GLN A 536 13.40 -19.01 -16.77
CA GLN A 536 14.13 -17.97 -16.06
C GLN A 536 13.25 -17.29 -15.00
N LEU A 537 11.96 -17.04 -15.29
CA LEU A 537 11.01 -16.46 -14.33
C LEU A 537 10.86 -17.36 -13.10
N THR A 538 10.58 -18.64 -13.29
CA THR A 538 10.48 -19.60 -12.18
C THR A 538 11.73 -19.60 -11.30
N SER A 539 12.91 -19.57 -11.93
CA SER A 539 14.20 -19.51 -11.22
C SER A 539 14.42 -18.20 -10.47
N ALA A 540 13.89 -17.08 -11.00
CA ALA A 540 14.06 -15.75 -10.39
C ALA A 540 13.17 -15.52 -9.18
N LEU A 541 12.06 -16.24 -9.07
CA LEU A 541 11.09 -16.11 -7.97
C LEU A 541 11.44 -16.93 -6.71
N THR A 542 12.60 -17.60 -6.71
CA THR A 542 13.09 -18.28 -5.51
C THR A 542 13.32 -17.28 -4.38
N GLU A 543 13.31 -17.78 -3.14
CA GLU A 543 13.53 -16.96 -1.95
C GLU A 543 14.89 -16.24 -2.03
N THR A 544 14.91 -15.01 -1.50
CA THR A 544 16.12 -14.20 -1.36
C THR A 544 16.25 -13.70 0.08
N ALA A 545 17.47 -13.57 0.57
CA ALA A 545 17.77 -12.94 1.87
C ALA A 545 18.10 -11.46 1.73
N GLU A 546 18.42 -11.01 0.52
CA GLU A 546 18.86 -9.65 0.21
C GLU A 546 17.97 -9.04 -0.87
N PRO A 547 17.95 -7.70 -1.00
CA PRO A 547 17.21 -7.03 -2.06
C PRO A 547 17.69 -7.48 -3.46
N ILE A 548 16.76 -7.63 -4.38
CA ILE A 548 17.08 -7.91 -5.79
C ILE A 548 16.12 -7.18 -6.72
N LEU A 549 16.63 -6.67 -7.83
CA LEU A 549 15.84 -6.17 -8.94
C LEU A 549 15.76 -7.22 -10.05
N VAL A 550 14.55 -7.65 -10.37
CA VAL A 550 14.26 -8.64 -11.43
C VAL A 550 13.54 -7.93 -12.57
N GLU A 551 14.21 -7.72 -13.69
CA GLU A 551 13.57 -7.19 -14.90
C GLU A 551 13.00 -8.34 -15.72
N VAL A 552 11.70 -8.33 -15.93
CA VAL A 552 10.99 -9.30 -16.76
C VAL A 552 10.59 -8.64 -18.07
N VAL A 553 11.22 -9.02 -19.14
CA VAL A 553 10.89 -8.54 -20.50
C VAL A 553 9.59 -9.18 -20.94
N LEU A 554 8.55 -8.36 -21.05
CA LEU A 554 7.23 -8.83 -21.41
C LEU A 554 7.05 -8.82 -22.93
N ARG A 555 6.57 -9.92 -23.46
CA ARG A 555 6.10 -9.97 -24.84
C ARG A 555 4.77 -9.20 -24.91
N ASN A 556 4.71 -8.20 -25.76
CA ASN A 556 3.46 -7.55 -26.12
C ASN A 556 2.55 -8.60 -26.76
N GLY A 557 1.35 -8.81 -26.16
CA GLY A 557 0.35 -9.75 -26.66
C GLY A 557 -0.34 -9.25 -27.92
#